data_7a0417648e58c6ef78b6fad7dc7c25ce
#
_entry.id   7a0417648e58c6ef78b6fad7dc7c25ce
#
_cell.length_a   1.000
_cell.length_b   1.000
_cell.length_c   1.000
_cell.angle_alpha   90.00
_cell.angle_beta   90.00
_cell.angle_gamma   90.00
#
_symmetry.space_group_name_H-M   'P 1'
#
loop_
_entity.id
_entity.type
_entity.pdbx_description
1 polymer ?
#
loop_
_entity_poly.entity_id
_entity_poly.type
_entity_poly.pdbx_seq_one_letter_code
_entity_poly.pdbx_strand_id
1 'polypeptide(L)'
;QKLADAEKELKDGKKEYEDGRKEAEDEIRDGEQKISDAKEELNDLKEPEWIITDRNDLPEYSDYGDNADRIKNIGQVFPVIFFLVAALISLTTMTRMVEEQRTQIGTMKALGYKKLDIASKYLSYAFLATAGGSVTGILIGEKILPYIIIKAYGMMYHNVSNSLQIHYEWKYALTASVAALVCTVGATILSCRQALAE
;
A
#
# COMPACT_ATOMS: atom_id res chain seq x y z
N GLN A 1 -91.20 -51.25 -3.81
CA GLN A 1 -89.79 -51.48 -3.39
C GLN A 1 -88.85 -51.12 -4.49
N LYS A 2 -88.91 -51.59 -5.72
CA LYS A 2 -88.01 -51.28 -6.83
C LYS A 2 -87.93 -49.80 -7.19
N LEU A 3 -88.99 -49.00 -7.05
CA LEU A 3 -89.03 -47.58 -7.31
C LEU A 3 -88.23 -46.77 -6.20
N ALA A 4 -88.40 -47.16 -4.94
CA ALA A 4 -87.72 -46.55 -3.82
C ALA A 4 -86.21 -46.84 -3.83
N ASP A 5 -85.85 -48.07 -4.26
CA ASP A 5 -84.44 -48.45 -4.40
C ASP A 5 -83.77 -47.66 -5.56
N ALA A 6 -84.47 -47.47 -6.70
CA ALA A 6 -84.00 -46.69 -7.84
C ALA A 6 -83.88 -45.17 -7.53
N GLU A 7 -84.82 -44.61 -6.74
CA GLU A 7 -84.71 -43.22 -6.27
C GLU A 7 -83.51 -42.99 -5.32
N LYS A 8 -83.27 -43.97 -4.48
CA LYS A 8 -82.12 -43.93 -3.57
C LYS A 8 -80.79 -43.97 -4.35
N GLU A 9 -80.70 -44.91 -5.32
CA GLU A 9 -79.53 -45.05 -6.18
C GLU A 9 -79.28 -43.79 -7.02
N LEU A 10 -80.34 -43.15 -7.55
CA LEU A 10 -80.23 -41.87 -8.26
C LEU A 10 -79.80 -40.73 -7.34
N LYS A 11 -80.23 -40.69 -6.10
CA LYS A 11 -79.87 -39.68 -5.11
C LYS A 11 -78.42 -39.84 -4.68
N ASP A 12 -78.00 -41.08 -4.44
CA ASP A 12 -76.62 -41.36 -4.06
C ASP A 12 -75.65 -41.07 -5.23
N GLY A 13 -75.98 -41.42 -6.49
CA GLY A 13 -75.24 -41.08 -7.67
C GLY A 13 -75.17 -39.58 -7.96
N LYS A 14 -76.27 -38.83 -7.69
CA LYS A 14 -76.19 -37.35 -7.80
C LYS A 14 -75.30 -36.76 -6.75
N LYS A 15 -75.28 -37.27 -5.54
CA LYS A 15 -74.41 -36.78 -4.48
C LYS A 15 -72.96 -37.07 -4.80
N GLU A 16 -72.62 -38.25 -5.26
CA GLU A 16 -71.27 -38.63 -5.69
C GLU A 16 -70.78 -37.75 -6.86
N TYR A 17 -71.67 -37.46 -7.83
CA TYR A 17 -71.34 -36.53 -8.93
C TYR A 17 -71.11 -35.09 -8.44
N GLU A 18 -71.96 -34.58 -7.49
CA GLU A 18 -71.76 -33.24 -6.94
C GLU A 18 -70.50 -33.14 -6.10
N ASP A 19 -70.17 -34.16 -5.30
CA ASP A 19 -68.97 -34.23 -4.51
C ASP A 19 -67.69 -34.31 -5.42
N GLY A 20 -67.70 -35.16 -6.43
CA GLY A 20 -66.63 -35.26 -7.42
C GLY A 20 -66.46 -33.98 -8.25
N ARG A 21 -67.59 -33.31 -8.58
CA ARG A 21 -67.50 -32.00 -9.27
C ARG A 21 -66.83 -30.92 -8.40
N LYS A 22 -67.21 -30.88 -7.11
CA LYS A 22 -66.61 -29.95 -6.18
C LYS A 22 -65.11 -30.20 -6.00
N GLU A 23 -64.74 -31.46 -5.88
CA GLU A 23 -63.32 -31.84 -5.76
C GLU A 23 -62.48 -31.41 -7.01
N ALA A 24 -63.06 -31.66 -8.20
CA ALA A 24 -62.44 -31.21 -9.45
C ALA A 24 -62.38 -29.69 -9.58
N GLU A 25 -63.41 -28.94 -9.17
CA GLU A 25 -63.40 -27.46 -9.17
C GLU A 25 -62.42 -26.93 -8.18
N ASP A 26 -62.20 -27.55 -7.01
CA ASP A 26 -61.21 -27.17 -6.02
C ASP A 26 -59.80 -27.46 -6.52
N GLU A 27 -59.57 -28.62 -7.17
CA GLU A 27 -58.26 -28.94 -7.78
C GLU A 27 -57.90 -27.99 -8.92
N ILE A 28 -58.89 -27.62 -9.76
CA ILE A 28 -58.65 -26.63 -10.84
C ILE A 28 -58.29 -25.27 -10.24
N ARG A 29 -59.05 -24.82 -9.22
CA ARG A 29 -58.74 -23.54 -8.57
C ARG A 29 -57.38 -23.52 -7.93
N ASP A 30 -56.98 -24.61 -7.25
CA ASP A 30 -55.64 -24.76 -6.66
C ASP A 30 -54.53 -24.77 -7.74
N GLY A 31 -54.81 -25.43 -8.87
CA GLY A 31 -53.95 -25.42 -10.04
C GLY A 31 -53.79 -24.04 -10.68
N GLU A 32 -54.90 -23.29 -10.83
CA GLU A 32 -54.90 -21.93 -11.34
C GLU A 32 -54.15 -20.97 -10.43
N GLN A 33 -54.28 -21.13 -9.11
CA GLN A 33 -53.55 -20.33 -8.13
C GLN A 33 -52.05 -20.60 -8.22
N LYS A 34 -51.64 -21.87 -8.28
CA LYS A 34 -50.19 -22.23 -8.47
C LYS A 34 -49.62 -21.69 -9.77
N ILE A 35 -50.42 -21.66 -10.84
CA ILE A 35 -49.97 -21.05 -12.13
C ILE A 35 -49.86 -19.52 -11.99
N SER A 36 -50.77 -18.88 -11.26
CA SER A 36 -50.70 -17.45 -11.01
C SER A 36 -49.47 -17.08 -10.18
N ASP A 37 -49.23 -17.81 -9.10
CA ASP A 37 -48.09 -17.61 -8.21
C ASP A 37 -46.78 -17.85 -8.98
N ALA A 38 -46.68 -18.88 -9.80
CA ALA A 38 -45.52 -19.15 -10.63
C ALA A 38 -45.28 -18.08 -11.72
N LYS A 39 -46.32 -17.46 -12.25
CA LYS A 39 -46.22 -16.34 -13.19
C LYS A 39 -45.74 -15.07 -12.51
N GLU A 40 -46.17 -14.82 -11.29
CA GLU A 40 -45.70 -13.69 -10.49
C GLU A 40 -44.21 -13.86 -10.15
N GLU A 41 -43.83 -15.06 -9.72
CA GLU A 41 -42.43 -15.41 -9.45
C GLU A 41 -41.55 -15.29 -10.71
N LEU A 42 -42.07 -15.67 -11.87
CA LEU A 42 -41.38 -15.51 -13.15
C LEU A 42 -41.20 -14.04 -13.56
N ASN A 43 -42.20 -13.20 -13.29
CA ASN A 43 -42.10 -11.75 -13.57
C ASN A 43 -41.18 -11.02 -12.63
N ASP A 44 -40.99 -11.50 -11.40
CA ASP A 44 -40.05 -10.95 -10.43
C ASP A 44 -38.60 -11.38 -10.68
N LEU A 45 -38.38 -12.38 -11.55
CA LEU A 45 -37.05 -12.75 -11.98
C LEU A 45 -36.46 -11.63 -12.82
N LYS A 46 -35.42 -10.97 -12.28
CA LYS A 46 -34.62 -10.00 -13.04
C LYS A 46 -33.96 -10.69 -14.21
N GLU A 47 -33.90 -10.00 -15.34
CA GLU A 47 -33.11 -10.45 -16.47
C GLU A 47 -31.68 -10.71 -16.03
N PRO A 48 -31.04 -11.83 -16.45
CA PRO A 48 -29.66 -12.13 -16.09
C PRO A 48 -28.74 -11.05 -16.66
N GLU A 49 -28.07 -10.32 -15.78
CA GLU A 49 -27.05 -9.34 -16.15
C GLU A 49 -25.70 -10.04 -16.27
N TRP A 50 -25.08 -9.94 -17.44
CA TRP A 50 -23.75 -10.48 -17.67
C TRP A 50 -22.72 -9.54 -17.05
N ILE A 51 -22.12 -9.95 -15.93
CA ILE A 51 -20.99 -9.22 -15.33
C ILE A 51 -19.73 -9.73 -16.00
N ILE A 52 -19.22 -8.95 -16.96
CA ILE A 52 -17.93 -9.24 -17.62
C ILE A 52 -16.87 -8.48 -16.82
N THR A 53 -16.08 -9.20 -16.03
CA THR A 53 -14.94 -8.65 -15.31
C THR A 53 -13.66 -8.91 -16.09
N ASP A 54 -12.88 -7.87 -16.32
CA ASP A 54 -11.52 -7.95 -16.84
C ASP A 54 -10.56 -8.27 -15.68
N ARG A 55 -9.33 -8.63 -16.04
CA ARG A 55 -8.25 -8.88 -15.06
C ARG A 55 -7.98 -7.66 -14.16
N ASN A 56 -8.20 -6.46 -14.68
CA ASN A 56 -8.02 -5.21 -13.94
C ASN A 56 -9.15 -4.95 -12.92
N ASP A 57 -10.31 -5.61 -13.09
CA ASP A 57 -11.45 -5.51 -12.16
C ASP A 57 -11.34 -6.50 -10.99
N LEU A 58 -10.34 -7.39 -11.03
CA LEU A 58 -10.06 -8.31 -9.93
C LEU A 58 -9.29 -7.56 -8.83
N PRO A 59 -9.86 -7.40 -7.62
CA PRO A 59 -9.20 -6.68 -6.53
C PRO A 59 -7.80 -7.21 -6.21
N GLU A 60 -7.64 -8.53 -6.20
CA GLU A 60 -6.36 -9.16 -5.90
C GLU A 60 -5.26 -8.86 -6.93
N TYR A 61 -5.63 -8.56 -8.17
CA TYR A 61 -4.68 -8.21 -9.23
C TYR A 61 -4.33 -6.72 -9.20
N SER A 62 -5.31 -5.84 -9.00
CA SER A 62 -5.11 -4.39 -8.88
C SER A 62 -4.40 -4.01 -7.59
N ASP A 63 -4.70 -4.67 -6.47
CA ASP A 63 -4.11 -4.40 -5.16
C ASP A 63 -2.59 -4.51 -5.14
N TYR A 64 -2.01 -5.43 -5.91
CA TYR A 64 -0.54 -5.53 -6.01
C TYR A 64 0.08 -4.29 -6.67
N GLY A 65 -0.52 -3.80 -7.75
CA GLY A 65 -0.09 -2.58 -8.45
C GLY A 65 -0.24 -1.35 -7.56
N ASP A 66 -1.39 -1.20 -6.92
CA ASP A 66 -1.68 -0.08 -6.02
C ASP A 66 -0.75 -0.05 -4.80
N ASN A 67 -0.44 -1.21 -4.23
CA ASN A 67 0.52 -1.31 -3.14
C ASN A 67 1.94 -0.96 -3.58
N ALA A 68 2.36 -1.38 -4.77
CA ALA A 68 3.65 -1.00 -5.34
C ALA A 68 3.76 0.52 -5.55
N ASP A 69 2.72 1.17 -6.07
CA ASP A 69 2.67 2.62 -6.25
C ASP A 69 2.63 3.37 -4.92
N ARG A 70 1.94 2.88 -3.91
CA ARG A 70 1.97 3.44 -2.55
C ARG A 70 3.37 3.39 -1.95
N ILE A 71 4.06 2.26 -2.07
CA ILE A 71 5.47 2.13 -1.59
C ILE A 71 6.38 3.09 -2.34
N LYS A 72 6.22 3.22 -3.67
CA LYS A 72 6.97 4.15 -4.48
C LYS A 72 6.78 5.60 -4.03
N ASN A 73 5.54 6.01 -3.76
CA ASN A 73 5.22 7.36 -3.29
C ASN A 73 5.81 7.62 -1.89
N ILE A 74 5.72 6.67 -0.98
CA ILE A 74 6.37 6.73 0.33
C ILE A 74 7.89 6.85 0.15
N GLY A 75 8.48 6.04 -0.74
CA GLY A 75 9.90 6.03 -1.06
C GLY A 75 10.40 7.35 -1.64
N GLN A 76 9.54 8.23 -2.16
CA GLN A 76 9.90 9.57 -2.62
C GLN A 76 9.89 10.62 -1.49
N VAL A 77 8.94 10.53 -0.57
CA VAL A 77 8.75 11.54 0.49
C VAL A 77 9.68 11.30 1.69
N PHE A 78 9.84 10.05 2.10
CA PHE A 78 10.65 9.70 3.26
C PHE A 78 12.11 10.19 3.19
N PRO A 79 12.84 10.01 2.09
CA PRO A 79 14.21 10.48 1.98
C PRO A 79 14.34 11.98 2.19
N VAL A 80 13.39 12.79 1.72
CA VAL A 80 13.42 14.24 1.90
C VAL A 80 13.40 14.61 3.38
N ILE A 81 12.54 13.98 4.16
CA ILE A 81 12.43 14.20 5.61
C ILE A 81 13.74 13.79 6.29
N PHE A 82 14.30 12.63 5.96
CA PHE A 82 15.56 12.17 6.53
C PHE A 82 16.74 13.07 6.18
N PHE A 83 16.81 13.60 4.96
CA PHE A 83 17.85 14.56 4.57
C PHE A 83 17.72 15.88 5.33
N LEU A 84 16.51 16.37 5.58
CA LEU A 84 16.29 17.56 6.41
C LEU A 84 16.77 17.33 7.84
N VAL A 85 16.41 16.21 8.45
CA VAL A 85 16.85 15.85 9.80
C VAL A 85 18.37 15.68 9.85
N ALA A 86 18.96 15.01 8.87
CA ALA A 86 20.41 14.84 8.77
C ALA A 86 21.15 16.18 8.61
N ALA A 87 20.60 17.12 7.83
CA ALA A 87 21.13 18.46 7.68
C ALA A 87 21.10 19.25 9.00
N LEU A 88 20.00 19.17 9.75
CA LEU A 88 19.87 19.81 11.07
C LEU A 88 20.86 19.23 12.09
N ILE A 89 20.97 17.91 12.15
CA ILE A 89 21.93 17.23 13.04
C ILE A 89 23.36 17.60 12.66
N SER A 90 23.69 17.60 11.37
CA SER A 90 25.03 18.00 10.87
C SER A 90 25.35 19.45 11.21
N LEU A 91 24.38 20.36 11.01
CA LEU A 91 24.56 21.77 11.35
C LEU A 91 24.82 21.93 12.84
N THR A 92 23.99 21.34 13.70
CA THR A 92 24.15 21.44 15.17
C THR A 92 25.46 20.83 15.63
N THR A 93 25.86 19.67 15.11
CA THR A 93 27.10 18.99 15.48
C THR A 93 28.31 19.78 15.04
N MET A 94 28.31 20.32 13.82
CA MET A 94 29.43 21.12 13.30
C MET A 94 29.57 22.46 14.01
N THR A 95 28.43 23.12 14.30
CA THR A 95 28.45 24.37 15.08
C THR A 95 29.06 24.13 16.46
N ARG A 96 28.60 23.12 17.17
CA ARG A 96 29.14 22.75 18.48
C ARG A 96 30.62 22.38 18.40
N MET A 97 31.07 21.58 17.43
CA MET A 97 32.48 21.19 17.26
C MET A 97 33.37 22.39 17.00
N VAL A 98 32.93 23.36 16.21
CA VAL A 98 33.65 24.57 15.91
C VAL A 98 33.74 25.50 17.15
N GLU A 99 32.62 25.60 17.90
CA GLU A 99 32.61 26.37 19.17
C GLU A 99 33.53 25.78 20.24
N GLU A 100 33.54 24.47 20.42
CA GLU A 100 34.41 23.77 21.36
C GLU A 100 35.91 23.96 21.00
N GLN A 101 36.21 24.12 19.71
CA GLN A 101 37.60 24.34 19.24
C GLN A 101 37.95 25.82 19.00
N ARG A 102 37.17 26.76 19.48
CA ARG A 102 37.33 28.20 19.27
C ARG A 102 38.74 28.72 19.66
N THR A 103 39.30 28.19 20.76
CA THR A 103 40.66 28.52 21.21
C THR A 103 41.73 28.06 20.20
N GLN A 104 41.60 26.87 19.64
CA GLN A 104 42.52 26.36 18.64
C GLN A 104 42.43 27.16 17.32
N ILE A 105 41.22 27.54 16.92
CA ILE A 105 40.97 28.39 15.76
C ILE A 105 41.62 29.75 15.94
N GLY A 106 41.48 30.34 17.13
CA GLY A 106 42.13 31.61 17.49
C GLY A 106 43.65 31.53 17.43
N THR A 107 44.25 30.44 17.96
CA THR A 107 45.70 30.21 17.89
C THR A 107 46.19 30.07 16.46
N MET A 108 45.47 29.31 15.61
CA MET A 108 45.84 29.19 14.20
C MET A 108 45.71 30.52 13.44
N LYS A 109 44.68 31.33 13.72
CA LYS A 109 44.57 32.69 13.18
C LYS A 109 45.78 33.57 13.61
N ALA A 110 46.18 33.52 14.88
CA ALA A 110 47.34 34.28 15.39
C ALA A 110 48.65 33.84 14.76
N LEU A 111 48.79 32.56 14.37
CA LEU A 111 49.94 32.02 13.65
C LEU A 111 49.92 32.35 12.14
N GLY A 112 48.88 33.04 11.64
CA GLY A 112 48.79 33.47 10.25
C GLY A 112 48.18 32.50 9.27
N TYR A 113 47.51 31.42 9.75
CA TYR A 113 46.80 30.50 8.87
C TYR A 113 45.58 31.19 8.21
N LYS A 114 45.38 30.89 6.92
CA LYS A 114 44.22 31.41 6.19
C LYS A 114 42.93 30.77 6.66
N LYS A 115 41.82 31.51 6.60
CA LYS A 115 40.47 31.00 6.97
C LYS A 115 40.11 29.71 6.25
N LEU A 116 40.53 29.54 4.99
CA LEU A 116 40.30 28.34 4.19
C LEU A 116 41.07 27.11 4.73
N ASP A 117 42.32 27.32 5.21
CA ASP A 117 43.13 26.23 5.76
C ASP A 117 42.51 25.69 7.06
N ILE A 118 42.00 26.59 7.89
CA ILE A 118 41.29 26.23 9.12
C ILE A 118 39.98 25.49 8.79
N ALA A 119 39.16 26.00 7.83
CA ALA A 119 37.93 25.40 7.43
C ALA A 119 38.13 24.00 6.77
N SER A 120 39.25 23.80 6.07
CA SER A 120 39.56 22.54 5.38
C SER A 120 39.60 21.33 6.33
N LYS A 121 40.08 21.55 7.57
CA LYS A 121 40.08 20.49 8.61
C LYS A 121 38.66 19.98 8.91
N TYR A 122 37.73 20.89 9.08
CA TYR A 122 36.35 20.54 9.37
C TYR A 122 35.62 19.96 8.14
N LEU A 123 35.92 20.51 6.95
CA LEU A 123 35.43 20.01 5.68
C LEU A 123 35.88 18.57 5.41
N SER A 124 37.18 18.29 5.65
CA SER A 124 37.74 16.94 5.47
C SER A 124 37.07 15.93 6.41
N TYR A 125 36.84 16.34 7.66
CA TYR A 125 36.13 15.48 8.61
C TYR A 125 34.68 15.20 8.15
N ALA A 126 33.93 16.23 7.78
CA ALA A 126 32.58 16.11 7.30
C ALA A 126 32.50 15.23 6.03
N PHE A 127 33.43 15.40 5.11
CA PHE A 127 33.52 14.60 3.89
C PHE A 127 33.79 13.12 4.20
N LEU A 128 34.79 12.81 5.02
CA LEU A 128 35.14 11.43 5.38
C LEU A 128 34.02 10.73 6.15
N ALA A 129 33.42 11.44 7.09
CA ALA A 129 32.29 10.90 7.85
C ALA A 129 31.09 10.60 6.95
N THR A 130 30.74 11.51 6.04
CA THR A 130 29.63 11.32 5.10
C THR A 130 29.92 10.24 4.07
N ALA A 131 31.15 10.20 3.53
CA ALA A 131 31.55 9.15 2.58
C ALA A 131 31.51 7.76 3.23
N GLY A 132 32.06 7.61 4.43
CA GLY A 132 31.98 6.35 5.20
C GLY A 132 30.54 5.95 5.54
N GLY A 133 29.73 6.90 5.99
CA GLY A 133 28.31 6.69 6.25
C GLY A 133 27.51 6.30 5.00
N SER A 134 27.80 6.91 3.85
CA SER A 134 27.16 6.57 2.58
C SER A 134 27.52 5.16 2.12
N VAL A 135 28.78 4.76 2.18
CA VAL A 135 29.21 3.41 1.80
C VAL A 135 28.55 2.36 2.68
N THR A 136 28.57 2.54 4.00
CA THR A 136 27.94 1.61 4.93
C THR A 136 26.42 1.59 4.78
N GLY A 137 25.81 2.76 4.58
CA GLY A 137 24.36 2.91 4.35
C GLY A 137 23.89 2.20 3.08
N ILE A 138 24.63 2.31 1.99
CA ILE A 138 24.32 1.60 0.72
C ILE A 138 24.44 0.09 0.92
N LEU A 139 25.56 -0.38 1.47
CA LEU A 139 25.81 -1.82 1.63
C LEU A 139 24.75 -2.51 2.52
N ILE A 140 24.31 -1.84 3.57
CA ILE A 140 23.31 -2.35 4.51
C ILE A 140 21.90 -2.12 3.97
N GLY A 141 21.60 -0.92 3.50
CA GLY A 141 20.27 -0.51 3.08
C GLY A 141 19.78 -1.28 1.85
N GLU A 142 20.61 -1.43 0.82
CA GLU A 142 20.23 -2.14 -0.41
C GLU A 142 20.05 -3.65 -0.23
N LYS A 143 20.56 -4.24 0.84
CA LYS A 143 20.33 -5.66 1.15
C LYS A 143 19.22 -5.90 2.14
N ILE A 144 19.22 -5.18 3.25
CA ILE A 144 18.33 -5.46 4.38
C ILE A 144 16.89 -5.01 4.08
N LEU A 145 16.69 -3.81 3.57
CA LEU A 145 15.34 -3.28 3.29
C LEU A 145 14.59 -4.09 2.24
N PRO A 146 15.14 -4.35 1.04
CA PRO A 146 14.44 -5.17 0.06
C PRO A 146 14.17 -6.59 0.56
N TYR A 147 15.11 -7.19 1.29
CA TYR A 147 14.92 -8.53 1.86
C TYR A 147 13.73 -8.58 2.83
N ILE A 148 13.60 -7.60 3.73
CA ILE A 148 12.48 -7.52 4.68
C ILE A 148 11.17 -7.31 3.93
N ILE A 149 11.15 -6.40 2.94
CA ILE A 149 9.94 -6.10 2.16
C ILE A 149 9.51 -7.33 1.36
N ILE A 150 10.41 -7.98 0.65
CA ILE A 150 10.12 -9.18 -0.15
C ILE A 150 9.58 -10.30 0.75
N LYS A 151 10.17 -10.50 1.91
CA LYS A 151 9.72 -11.51 2.86
C LYS A 151 8.34 -11.20 3.44
N ALA A 152 8.07 -9.95 3.76
CA ALA A 152 6.76 -9.50 4.25
C ALA A 152 5.67 -9.67 3.18
N TYR A 153 5.95 -9.28 1.93
CA TYR A 153 5.01 -9.44 0.81
C TYR A 153 4.84 -10.91 0.39
N GLY A 154 5.89 -11.73 0.51
CA GLY A 154 5.81 -13.16 0.26
C GLY A 154 4.89 -13.92 1.22
N MET A 155 4.57 -13.34 2.38
CA MET A 155 3.54 -13.89 3.29
C MET A 155 2.12 -13.55 2.82
N MET A 156 1.93 -12.43 2.14
CA MET A 156 0.61 -11.99 1.66
C MET A 156 0.27 -12.58 0.28
N TYR A 157 1.26 -12.71 -0.59
CA TYR A 157 1.07 -13.15 -1.98
C TYR A 157 1.77 -14.48 -2.21
N HIS A 158 0.99 -15.56 -2.39
CA HIS A 158 1.51 -16.86 -2.81
C HIS A 158 2.22 -16.74 -4.17
N ASN A 159 3.43 -17.20 -4.32
CA ASN A 159 4.28 -17.18 -5.52
C ASN A 159 5.14 -15.95 -5.83
N VAL A 160 5.10 -14.88 -5.04
CA VAL A 160 5.94 -13.69 -5.31
C VAL A 160 7.38 -13.88 -4.80
N SER A 161 7.56 -14.67 -3.75
CA SER A 161 8.83 -14.77 -3.00
C SER A 161 10.01 -15.39 -3.78
N ASN A 162 9.75 -16.22 -4.81
CA ASN A 162 10.82 -16.96 -5.52
C ASN A 162 11.33 -16.30 -6.81
N SER A 163 10.67 -15.26 -7.30
CA SER A 163 11.00 -14.63 -8.59
C SER A 163 11.61 -13.23 -8.48
N LEU A 164 11.64 -12.65 -7.28
CA LEU A 164 12.14 -11.29 -7.07
C LEU A 164 13.66 -11.32 -6.85
N GLN A 165 14.41 -10.93 -7.85
CA GLN A 165 15.84 -10.69 -7.74
C GLN A 165 16.09 -9.27 -7.23
N ILE A 166 16.88 -9.14 -6.18
CA ILE A 166 17.33 -7.85 -5.65
C ILE A 166 18.35 -7.29 -6.64
N HIS A 167 17.95 -6.26 -7.41
CA HIS A 167 18.84 -5.52 -8.31
C HIS A 167 19.43 -4.32 -7.60
N TYR A 168 20.73 -4.12 -7.72
CA TYR A 168 21.41 -2.92 -7.24
C TYR A 168 21.15 -1.75 -8.19
N GLU A 169 20.46 -0.74 -7.72
CA GLU A 169 20.16 0.47 -8.48
C GLU A 169 21.17 1.58 -8.17
N TRP A 170 22.34 1.51 -8.81
CA TRP A 170 23.44 2.48 -8.63
C TRP A 170 23.04 3.95 -8.79
N LYS A 171 22.00 4.22 -9.59
CA LYS A 171 21.51 5.59 -9.79
C LYS A 171 20.96 6.18 -8.48
N TYR A 172 20.15 5.44 -7.76
CA TYR A 172 19.59 5.89 -6.48
C TYR A 172 20.65 5.98 -5.39
N ALA A 173 21.56 5.02 -5.33
CA ALA A 173 22.68 5.01 -4.41
C ALA A 173 23.57 6.25 -4.61
N LEU A 174 23.91 6.57 -5.86
CA LEU A 174 24.72 7.74 -6.21
C LEU A 174 24.00 9.06 -5.88
N THR A 175 22.73 9.20 -6.28
CA THR A 175 21.96 10.42 -6.02
C THR A 175 21.78 10.67 -4.53
N ALA A 176 21.50 9.63 -3.73
CA ALA A 176 21.39 9.72 -2.29
C ALA A 176 22.72 10.13 -1.64
N SER A 177 23.84 9.53 -2.08
CA SER A 177 25.18 9.87 -1.57
C SER A 177 25.58 11.32 -1.89
N VAL A 178 25.30 11.77 -3.12
CA VAL A 178 25.56 13.16 -3.52
C VAL A 178 24.70 14.14 -2.71
N ALA A 179 23.43 13.84 -2.52
CA ALA A 179 22.53 14.66 -1.71
C ALA A 179 23.01 14.73 -0.25
N ALA A 180 23.44 13.62 0.34
CA ALA A 180 23.98 13.57 1.68
C ALA A 180 25.26 14.43 1.80
N LEU A 181 26.20 14.31 0.83
CA LEU A 181 27.40 15.13 0.78
C LEU A 181 27.10 16.61 0.67
N VAL A 182 26.19 17.01 -0.22
CA VAL A 182 25.79 18.41 -0.39
C VAL A 182 25.18 18.97 0.89
N CYS A 183 24.30 18.23 1.55
CA CYS A 183 23.69 18.64 2.82
C CYS A 183 24.76 18.83 3.92
N THR A 184 25.63 17.83 4.11
CA THR A 184 26.62 17.84 5.21
C THR A 184 27.73 18.87 4.98
N VAL A 185 28.25 18.94 3.77
CA VAL A 185 29.28 19.93 3.39
C VAL A 185 28.69 21.34 3.44
N GLY A 186 27.47 21.54 2.95
CA GLY A 186 26.78 22.81 3.03
C GLY A 186 26.56 23.28 4.47
N ALA A 187 26.11 22.39 5.35
CA ALA A 187 25.95 22.66 6.78
C ALA A 187 27.29 23.02 7.43
N THR A 188 28.38 22.30 7.08
CA THR A 188 29.73 22.57 7.60
C THR A 188 30.25 23.91 7.14
N ILE A 189 30.05 24.27 5.88
CA ILE A 189 30.48 25.59 5.34
C ILE A 189 29.73 26.70 6.06
N LEU A 190 28.42 26.56 6.30
CA LEU A 190 27.61 27.56 7.00
C LEU A 190 28.14 27.76 8.44
N SER A 191 28.36 26.66 9.17
CA SER A 191 28.87 26.68 10.55
C SER A 191 30.29 27.33 10.60
N CYS A 192 31.19 26.95 9.70
CA CYS A 192 32.54 27.53 9.63
C CYS A 192 32.51 29.02 9.26
N ARG A 193 31.64 29.43 8.33
CA ARG A 193 31.49 30.85 7.97
C ARG A 193 31.03 31.69 9.15
N GLN A 194 30.09 31.21 9.91
CA GLN A 194 29.53 31.89 11.08
C GLN A 194 30.59 32.05 12.17
N ALA A 195 31.35 30.99 12.48
CA ALA A 195 32.40 31.02 13.49
C ALA A 195 33.68 31.76 13.07
N LEU A 196 34.00 31.82 11.77
CA LEU A 196 35.18 32.54 11.26
C LEU A 196 34.88 34.02 10.92
N ALA A 197 33.62 34.44 10.92
CA ALA A 197 33.20 35.81 10.70
C ALA A 197 33.35 36.68 11.96
N GLU A 198 33.17 36.06 13.11
CA GLU A 198 33.52 36.67 14.41
C GLU A 198 35.04 36.64 14.65
#